data_cbf261c737d5b42ed3e686df54ee5b02
#
_entry.id   cbf261c737d5b42ed3e686df54ee5b02
#
_cell.length_a   1.000
_cell.length_b   1.000
_cell.length_c   1.000
_cell.angle_alpha   90.00
_cell.angle_beta   90.00
_cell.angle_gamma   90.00
#
_symmetry.space_group_name_H-M   'P 1'
#
loop_
_entity.id
_entity.type
_entity.pdbx_description
1 polymer ?
#
loop_
_entity_poly.entity_id
_entity_poly.type
_entity_poly.pdbx_seq_one_letter_code
_entity_poly.pdbx_strand_id
1 'polypeptide(L)'
;WNVLQEGKDFDFVIADPIGSPNSTYTCAFEAKNKVTDIAYRQIFSIRVAGTFNKGYVLLYEKEDGFDMGMIVQNSQNQYIPKYNILASTAPSLQREGVKPYELNIFADPTAPHPYQPDGSNRSVYLLTDHYTTRLKVADFSWDPSYDISSSVENGSPLHQDYVSVGRPIVAEKMKVGYFALNGNIKPHIYMYMKDDNGKGNWYLHNTYPVYYFFSYPMNAYRTGNTVYDSERYEPAPFISCGSRITMFFNQEQNKFSCQTTYRSS
;
A
#
# COMPACT_ATOMS: atom_id res chain seq x y z
N TRP A 1 -11.73 32.82 -10.15
CA TRP A 1 -10.96 33.38 -9.07
C TRP A 1 -11.87 33.64 -7.88
N ASN A 2 -11.48 33.13 -6.70
CA ASN A 2 -12.18 33.42 -5.45
C ASN A 2 -11.34 34.41 -4.66
N VAL A 3 -11.97 35.44 -4.10
CA VAL A 3 -11.31 36.38 -3.19
C VAL A 3 -11.13 35.67 -1.85
N LEU A 4 -9.90 35.56 -1.40
CA LEU A 4 -9.55 34.92 -0.12
C LEU A 4 -9.47 35.94 1.02
N GLN A 5 -8.92 37.10 0.74
CA GLN A 5 -8.81 38.21 1.70
C GLN A 5 -8.64 39.55 0.99
N GLU A 6 -9.10 40.61 1.64
CA GLU A 6 -8.93 42.00 1.19
C GLU A 6 -8.38 42.83 2.35
N GLY A 7 -7.58 43.86 2.03
CA GLY A 7 -7.03 44.76 3.00
C GLY A 7 -5.76 45.46 2.51
N LYS A 8 -5.26 46.40 3.29
CA LYS A 8 -4.00 47.08 2.99
C LYS A 8 -2.82 46.30 3.56
N ASP A 9 -2.97 45.80 4.75
CA ASP A 9 -2.00 44.94 5.45
C ASP A 9 -2.76 43.72 5.97
N PHE A 10 -2.34 42.53 5.61
CA PHE A 10 -2.99 41.32 6.07
C PHE A 10 -1.99 40.16 6.19
N ASP A 11 -2.24 39.31 7.17
CA ASP A 11 -1.65 37.99 7.29
C ASP A 11 -2.71 36.98 6.87
N PHE A 12 -2.38 36.19 5.85
CA PHE A 12 -3.25 35.11 5.39
C PHE A 12 -2.87 33.81 6.07
N VAL A 13 -3.70 33.36 7.00
CA VAL A 13 -3.55 32.09 7.68
C VAL A 13 -4.45 31.05 6.99
N ILE A 14 -3.82 29.98 6.51
CA ILE A 14 -4.54 28.83 5.99
C ILE A 14 -5.01 28.01 7.20
N ALA A 15 -6.25 28.21 7.61
CA ALA A 15 -6.87 27.52 8.74
C ALA A 15 -7.32 26.10 8.39
N ASP A 16 -7.77 25.89 7.16
CA ASP A 16 -8.23 24.60 6.66
C ASP A 16 -7.25 24.03 5.62
N PRO A 17 -7.15 22.68 5.49
CA PRO A 17 -6.33 22.07 4.46
C PRO A 17 -6.74 22.57 3.07
N ILE A 18 -5.83 23.21 2.35
CA ILE A 18 -6.08 23.59 0.95
C ILE A 18 -5.91 22.35 0.09
N GLY A 19 -7.00 21.64 -0.18
CA GLY A 19 -7.05 20.56 -1.17
C GLY A 19 -6.16 19.35 -0.87
N SER A 20 -5.98 18.52 -1.89
CA SER A 20 -5.23 17.25 -1.78
C SER A 20 -3.72 17.47 -1.71
N PRO A 21 -2.95 16.62 -1.02
CA PRO A 21 -1.49 16.61 -1.06
C PRO A 21 -0.97 16.57 -2.51
N ASN A 22 0.11 17.29 -2.77
CA ASN A 22 0.74 17.49 -4.08
C ASN A 22 -0.04 18.35 -5.09
N SER A 23 -1.17 18.92 -4.71
CA SER A 23 -1.89 19.89 -5.55
C SER A 23 -1.11 21.20 -5.65
N THR A 24 -1.22 21.84 -6.82
CA THR A 24 -0.66 23.17 -7.05
C THR A 24 -1.81 24.13 -7.32
N TYR A 25 -1.84 25.21 -6.59
CA TYR A 25 -2.82 26.28 -6.73
C TYR A 25 -2.17 27.50 -7.33
N THR A 26 -2.80 28.08 -8.34
CA THR A 26 -2.40 29.37 -8.87
C THR A 26 -3.12 30.47 -8.10
N CYS A 27 -2.35 31.33 -7.46
CA CYS A 27 -2.82 32.45 -6.67
C CYS A 27 -2.41 33.76 -7.34
N ALA A 28 -3.12 34.82 -7.03
CA ALA A 28 -2.78 36.16 -7.48
C ALA A 28 -2.90 37.14 -6.33
N PHE A 29 -1.89 37.98 -6.19
CA PHE A 29 -1.99 39.23 -5.45
C PHE A 29 -2.42 40.33 -6.42
N GLU A 30 -3.45 41.08 -6.08
CA GLU A 30 -3.94 42.19 -6.88
C GLU A 30 -3.97 43.45 -6.02
N ALA A 31 -3.24 44.47 -6.43
CA ALA A 31 -3.28 45.80 -5.83
C ALA A 31 -3.99 46.75 -6.80
N LYS A 32 -5.12 47.34 -6.38
CA LYS A 32 -5.91 48.24 -7.19
C LYS A 32 -5.84 49.67 -6.65
N ASN A 33 -5.47 50.60 -7.49
CA ASN A 33 -5.53 52.01 -7.17
C ASN A 33 -6.96 52.49 -7.21
N LYS A 34 -7.49 52.95 -6.06
CA LYS A 34 -8.89 53.36 -5.92
C LYS A 34 -9.25 54.66 -6.68
N VAL A 35 -8.26 55.47 -7.04
CA VAL A 35 -8.50 56.76 -7.77
C VAL A 35 -8.48 56.56 -9.30
N THR A 36 -7.50 55.77 -9.78
CA THR A 36 -7.29 55.58 -11.22
C THR A 36 -7.89 54.29 -11.74
N ASP A 37 -8.37 53.42 -10.87
CA ASP A 37 -8.90 52.08 -11.19
C ASP A 37 -7.88 51.13 -11.84
N ILE A 38 -6.62 51.53 -11.85
CA ILE A 38 -5.54 50.70 -12.39
C ILE A 38 -5.18 49.61 -11.36
N ALA A 39 -5.15 48.36 -11.85
CA ALA A 39 -4.77 47.21 -11.05
C ALA A 39 -3.41 46.69 -11.46
N TYR A 40 -2.59 46.37 -10.47
CA TYR A 40 -1.37 45.57 -10.61
C TYR A 40 -1.64 44.19 -10.08
N ARG A 41 -1.26 43.18 -10.86
CA ARG A 41 -1.48 41.76 -10.52
C ARG A 41 -0.19 40.98 -10.60
N GLN A 42 0.14 40.27 -9.51
CA GLN A 42 1.24 39.35 -9.43
C GLN A 42 0.71 37.93 -9.24
N ILE A 43 1.06 37.04 -10.17
CA ILE A 43 0.67 35.62 -10.10
C ILE A 43 1.79 34.82 -9.45
N PHE A 44 1.42 33.90 -8.57
CA PHE A 44 2.33 32.96 -7.93
C PHE A 44 1.65 31.61 -7.73
N SER A 45 2.44 30.59 -7.44
CA SER A 45 1.92 29.22 -7.21
C SER A 45 2.21 28.79 -5.78
N ILE A 46 1.21 28.22 -5.14
CA ILE A 46 1.33 27.54 -3.86
C ILE A 46 1.24 26.05 -4.13
N ARG A 47 2.27 25.30 -3.80
CA ARG A 47 2.24 23.84 -3.82
C ARG A 47 1.98 23.31 -2.42
N VAL A 48 0.90 22.52 -2.28
CA VAL A 48 0.61 21.82 -1.04
C VAL A 48 1.54 20.62 -0.94
N ALA A 49 2.46 20.65 0.01
CA ALA A 49 3.30 19.50 0.30
C ALA A 49 2.53 18.52 1.18
N GLY A 50 2.48 17.23 0.79
CA GLY A 50 1.96 16.20 1.69
C GLY A 50 2.85 16.05 2.93
N THR A 51 2.25 15.73 4.04
CA THR A 51 2.96 15.58 5.33
C THR A 51 4.02 14.47 5.29
N PHE A 52 3.85 13.49 4.38
CA PHE A 52 4.66 12.27 4.30
C PHE A 52 5.32 12.07 2.92
N ASN A 53 5.84 13.14 2.31
CA ASN A 53 6.34 13.10 0.93
C ASN A 53 7.66 12.36 0.73
N LYS A 54 8.58 12.45 1.67
CA LYS A 54 9.94 11.89 1.55
C LYS A 54 10.50 11.60 2.93
N GLY A 55 10.99 10.39 3.13
CA GLY A 55 11.56 10.00 4.41
C GLY A 55 11.59 8.49 4.62
N TYR A 56 11.83 8.10 5.84
CA TYR A 56 11.87 6.71 6.30
C TYR A 56 10.66 6.44 7.17
N VAL A 57 9.95 5.36 6.88
CA VAL A 57 8.82 4.90 7.71
C VAL A 57 9.31 3.84 8.66
N LEU A 58 8.87 3.91 9.90
CA LEU A 58 9.19 2.99 10.97
C LEU A 58 7.91 2.42 11.53
N LEU A 59 7.90 1.10 11.74
CA LEU A 59 6.86 0.39 12.47
C LEU A 59 7.45 0.00 13.82
N TYR A 60 6.76 0.29 14.92
CA TYR A 60 7.28 0.03 16.26
C TYR A 60 6.20 -0.44 17.23
N GLU A 61 6.60 -1.32 18.14
CA GLU A 61 5.74 -1.77 19.24
C GLU A 61 5.68 -0.72 20.35
N LYS A 62 4.54 -0.67 21.02
CA LYS A 62 4.29 0.09 22.24
C LYS A 62 3.80 -0.87 23.33
N GLU A 63 3.72 -0.39 24.55
CA GLU A 63 3.25 -1.15 25.70
C GLU A 63 1.84 -1.73 25.48
N ASP A 64 0.98 -0.98 24.79
CA ASP A 64 -0.43 -1.31 24.55
C ASP A 64 -0.76 -1.64 23.08
N GLY A 65 0.23 -2.00 22.27
CA GLY A 65 0.04 -2.33 20.86
C GLY A 65 1.20 -1.87 19.97
N PHE A 66 0.90 -1.12 18.92
CA PHE A 66 1.92 -0.65 17.98
C PHE A 66 1.55 0.69 17.35
N ASP A 67 2.51 1.35 16.72
CA ASP A 67 2.27 2.53 15.92
C ASP A 67 3.28 2.67 14.76
N MET A 68 3.05 3.64 13.92
CA MET A 68 3.99 4.06 12.88
C MET A 68 4.63 5.40 13.23
N GLY A 69 5.90 5.51 12.89
CA GLY A 69 6.63 6.76 12.85
C GLY A 69 7.19 7.03 11.47
N MET A 70 7.61 8.25 11.24
CA MET A 70 8.31 8.63 10.02
C MET A 70 9.39 9.66 10.32
N ILE A 71 10.56 9.51 9.70
CA ILE A 71 11.58 10.53 9.65
C ILE A 71 11.42 11.25 8.32
N VAL A 72 10.85 12.44 8.34
CA VAL A 72 10.52 13.23 7.14
C VAL A 72 11.67 14.20 6.82
N GLN A 73 12.08 14.24 5.56
CA GLN A 73 13.00 15.27 5.09
C GLN A 73 12.23 16.52 4.68
N ASN A 74 12.50 17.66 5.34
CA ASN A 74 11.90 18.94 4.98
C ASN A 74 12.60 19.60 3.77
N SER A 75 12.09 20.75 3.34
CA SER A 75 12.64 21.53 2.22
C SER A 75 14.07 22.06 2.45
N GLN A 76 14.50 22.10 3.70
CA GLN A 76 15.87 22.52 4.10
C GLN A 76 16.82 21.32 4.23
N ASN A 77 16.40 20.12 3.77
CA ASN A 77 17.12 18.87 3.94
C ASN A 77 17.34 18.41 5.39
N GLN A 78 16.58 18.93 6.34
CA GLN A 78 16.61 18.49 7.71
C GLN A 78 15.67 17.32 7.92
N TYR A 79 16.03 16.40 8.81
CA TYR A 79 15.21 15.23 9.15
C TYR A 79 14.40 15.52 10.42
N ILE A 80 13.09 15.44 10.28
CA ILE A 80 12.13 15.71 11.36
C ILE A 80 11.38 14.42 11.68
N PRO A 81 11.46 13.92 12.93
CA PRO A 81 10.69 12.75 13.32
C PRO A 81 9.21 13.09 13.49
N LYS A 82 8.35 12.20 13.05
CA LYS A 82 6.91 12.16 13.26
C LYS A 82 6.56 10.86 13.95
N TYR A 83 5.84 10.93 15.06
CA TYR A 83 5.43 9.79 15.86
C TYR A 83 3.91 9.64 15.85
N ASN A 84 3.43 8.47 16.25
CA ASN A 84 2.02 8.18 16.44
C ASN A 84 1.17 8.47 15.17
N ILE A 85 1.68 8.09 14.02
CA ILE A 85 1.03 8.35 12.73
C ILE A 85 -0.31 7.61 12.66
N LEU A 86 -0.34 6.30 12.97
CA LEU A 86 -1.59 5.52 12.92
C LEU A 86 -2.60 6.00 13.95
N ALA A 87 -2.15 6.43 15.13
CA ALA A 87 -3.04 7.00 16.14
C ALA A 87 -3.81 8.22 15.61
N SER A 88 -3.20 8.99 14.73
CA SER A 88 -3.80 10.20 14.15
C SER A 88 -4.53 9.96 12.82
N THR A 89 -4.08 9.02 11.99
CA THR A 89 -4.58 8.83 10.62
C THR A 89 -5.46 7.60 10.45
N ALA A 90 -5.27 6.58 11.27
CA ALA A 90 -5.98 5.30 11.21
C ALA A 90 -6.21 4.68 12.61
N PRO A 91 -6.84 5.40 13.55
CA PRO A 91 -6.97 4.95 14.95
C PRO A 91 -7.75 3.63 15.08
N SER A 92 -8.63 3.32 14.14
CA SER A 92 -9.39 2.05 14.14
C SER A 92 -8.53 0.80 13.92
N LEU A 93 -7.31 0.96 13.40
CA LEU A 93 -6.35 -0.13 13.24
C LEU A 93 -5.56 -0.39 14.53
N GLN A 94 -5.50 0.55 15.42
CA GLN A 94 -4.83 0.39 16.71
C GLN A 94 -5.74 -0.37 17.68
N ARG A 95 -5.36 -1.58 18.02
CA ARG A 95 -6.09 -2.44 18.95
C ARG A 95 -5.12 -2.96 19.99
N GLU A 96 -5.57 -3.00 21.24
CA GLU A 96 -4.80 -3.55 22.35
C GLU A 96 -4.35 -4.98 22.05
N GLY A 97 -3.12 -5.30 22.37
CA GLY A 97 -2.53 -6.64 22.21
C GLY A 97 -2.14 -7.01 20.77
N VAL A 98 -2.44 -6.20 19.77
CA VAL A 98 -2.04 -6.46 18.38
C VAL A 98 -0.55 -6.15 18.20
N LYS A 99 0.16 -7.10 17.60
CA LYS A 99 1.60 -6.98 17.29
C LYS A 99 1.83 -6.76 15.80
N PRO A 100 2.69 -5.82 15.43
CA PRO A 100 3.04 -5.60 14.04
C PRO A 100 4.06 -6.66 13.58
N TYR A 101 3.89 -7.16 12.35
CA TYR A 101 4.86 -8.04 11.72
C TYR A 101 5.75 -7.27 10.75
N GLU A 102 5.15 -6.56 9.82
CA GLU A 102 5.88 -5.95 8.71
C GLU A 102 5.11 -4.78 8.10
N LEU A 103 5.85 -3.81 7.58
CA LEU A 103 5.33 -2.76 6.72
C LEU A 103 6.00 -2.86 5.36
N ASN A 104 5.21 -3.09 4.32
CA ASN A 104 5.71 -3.20 2.96
C ASN A 104 5.22 -2.03 2.11
N ILE A 105 6.14 -1.34 1.47
CA ILE A 105 5.85 -0.25 0.54
C ILE A 105 6.37 -0.66 -0.83
N PHE A 106 5.50 -0.66 -1.83
CA PHE A 106 5.92 -0.85 -3.20
C PHE A 106 5.20 0.11 -4.15
N ALA A 107 5.79 0.30 -5.32
CA ALA A 107 5.24 1.13 -6.38
C ALA A 107 5.24 0.36 -7.70
N ASP A 108 4.18 0.49 -8.48
CA ASP A 108 4.18 0.14 -9.89
C ASP A 108 4.60 1.38 -10.69
N PRO A 109 5.76 1.37 -11.34
CA PRO A 109 6.22 2.52 -12.11
C PRO A 109 5.41 2.74 -13.39
N THR A 110 4.58 1.78 -13.80
CA THR A 110 3.98 1.74 -15.14
C THR A 110 2.47 2.00 -15.17
N ALA A 111 1.76 1.80 -14.08
CA ALA A 111 0.31 1.98 -14.04
C ALA A 111 -0.20 2.18 -12.60
N PRO A 112 -1.38 2.84 -12.43
CA PRO A 112 -2.08 2.81 -11.16
C PRO A 112 -2.35 1.37 -10.70
N HIS A 113 -2.23 1.12 -9.42
CA HIS A 113 -2.58 -0.17 -8.85
C HIS A 113 -4.12 -0.32 -8.90
N PRO A 114 -4.67 -1.29 -9.63
CA PRO A 114 -6.10 -1.33 -9.96
C PRO A 114 -7.01 -1.48 -8.74
N TYR A 115 -6.46 -1.99 -7.65
CA TYR A 115 -7.17 -2.20 -6.38
C TYR A 115 -6.79 -1.20 -5.30
N GLN A 116 -6.05 -0.17 -5.68
CA GLN A 116 -5.79 0.94 -4.78
C GLN A 116 -6.96 1.92 -4.89
N PRO A 117 -7.77 2.09 -3.84
CA PRO A 117 -9.01 2.88 -3.93
C PRO A 117 -8.79 4.34 -4.36
N ASP A 118 -7.61 4.89 -4.10
CA ASP A 118 -7.24 6.25 -4.47
C ASP A 118 -6.60 6.37 -5.87
N GLY A 119 -6.54 5.27 -6.64
CA GLY A 119 -5.90 5.22 -7.95
C GLY A 119 -4.38 5.41 -7.94
N SER A 120 -3.74 5.33 -6.77
CA SER A 120 -2.30 5.43 -6.64
C SER A 120 -1.61 4.24 -7.32
N ASN A 121 -0.42 4.49 -7.87
CA ASN A 121 0.49 3.44 -8.34
C ASN A 121 1.39 2.88 -7.23
N ARG A 122 1.11 3.23 -5.98
CA ARG A 122 1.84 2.78 -4.79
C ARG A 122 0.88 2.10 -3.84
N SER A 123 1.41 1.19 -3.03
CA SER A 123 0.65 0.54 -1.97
C SER A 123 1.51 0.41 -0.72
N VAL A 124 0.89 0.62 0.41
CA VAL A 124 1.48 0.39 1.73
C VAL A 124 0.69 -0.72 2.38
N TYR A 125 1.33 -1.85 2.66
CA TYR A 125 0.73 -2.98 3.36
C TYR A 125 1.22 -3.00 4.79
N LEU A 126 0.29 -3.04 5.71
CA LEU A 126 0.51 -3.23 7.14
C LEU A 126 0.12 -4.66 7.50
N LEU A 127 1.08 -5.43 8.01
CA LEU A 127 0.90 -6.79 8.47
C LEU A 127 0.96 -6.83 9.98
N THR A 128 0.00 -7.49 10.60
CA THR A 128 -0.05 -7.72 12.04
C THR A 128 -0.39 -9.17 12.35
N ASP A 129 -0.33 -9.56 13.59
CA ASP A 129 -0.75 -10.90 14.05
C ASP A 129 -2.27 -11.10 14.08
N HIS A 130 -3.06 -10.07 13.79
CA HIS A 130 -4.53 -10.11 13.80
C HIS A 130 -5.17 -9.79 12.46
N TYR A 131 -4.50 -9.02 11.59
CA TYR A 131 -5.01 -8.63 10.29
C TYR A 131 -3.90 -8.17 9.35
N THR A 132 -4.18 -8.20 8.07
CA THR A 132 -3.39 -7.57 7.02
C THR A 132 -4.25 -6.55 6.29
N THR A 133 -3.74 -5.35 6.10
CA THR A 133 -4.48 -4.29 5.42
C THR A 133 -3.56 -3.40 4.57
N ARG A 134 -4.16 -2.54 3.78
CA ARG A 134 -3.46 -1.48 3.06
C ARG A 134 -3.70 -0.15 3.75
N LEU A 135 -2.82 0.80 3.51
CA LEU A 135 -2.98 2.18 3.93
C LEU A 135 -2.95 3.09 2.72
N LYS A 136 -3.65 4.20 2.80
CA LYS A 136 -3.59 5.25 1.79
C LYS A 136 -2.19 5.87 1.77
N VAL A 137 -1.60 5.94 0.59
CA VAL A 137 -0.18 6.35 0.46
C VAL A 137 0.05 7.82 0.80
N ALA A 138 -0.96 8.66 0.58
CA ALA A 138 -0.84 10.10 0.74
C ALA A 138 -0.69 10.54 2.21
N ASP A 139 -1.36 9.84 3.13
CA ASP A 139 -1.50 10.26 4.52
C ASP A 139 -1.55 9.11 5.54
N PHE A 140 -1.40 7.86 5.09
CA PHE A 140 -1.53 6.63 5.87
C PHE A 140 -2.89 6.44 6.56
N SER A 141 -3.92 7.14 6.09
CA SER A 141 -5.28 6.89 6.54
C SER A 141 -5.80 5.54 6.05
N TRP A 142 -6.86 5.07 6.70
CA TRP A 142 -7.49 3.80 6.39
C TRP A 142 -9.01 3.92 6.45
N ASP A 143 -9.65 3.20 5.57
CA ASP A 143 -11.08 2.87 5.63
C ASP A 143 -11.29 1.42 5.15
N PRO A 144 -12.49 0.83 5.31
CA PRO A 144 -12.74 -0.57 4.95
C PRO A 144 -12.42 -0.96 3.50
N SER A 145 -12.38 -0.03 2.55
CA SER A 145 -12.02 -0.32 1.15
C SER A 145 -10.54 -0.67 0.97
N TYR A 146 -9.71 -0.35 1.97
CA TYR A 146 -8.29 -0.69 2.00
C TYR A 146 -8.01 -2.05 2.64
N ASP A 147 -9.01 -2.71 3.21
CA ASP A 147 -8.85 -4.07 3.75
C ASP A 147 -8.35 -5.03 2.66
N ILE A 148 -7.47 -5.96 3.03
CA ILE A 148 -6.88 -6.91 2.09
C ILE A 148 -7.92 -7.82 1.46
N SER A 149 -9.04 -8.08 2.11
CA SER A 149 -10.15 -8.88 1.61
C SER A 149 -10.70 -8.36 0.28
N SER A 150 -10.64 -7.03 0.05
CA SER A 150 -11.00 -6.42 -1.23
C SER A 150 -10.06 -6.81 -2.40
N SER A 151 -8.92 -7.40 -2.10
CA SER A 151 -7.94 -7.92 -3.06
C SER A 151 -7.97 -9.45 -3.19
N VAL A 152 -9.04 -10.09 -2.72
CA VAL A 152 -9.25 -11.54 -2.83
C VAL A 152 -10.28 -11.84 -3.92
N GLU A 153 -9.98 -12.83 -4.76
CA GLU A 153 -10.88 -13.24 -5.83
C GLU A 153 -12.16 -13.85 -5.28
N ASN A 154 -13.29 -13.28 -5.65
CA ASN A 154 -14.59 -13.76 -5.22
C ASN A 154 -14.82 -15.22 -5.64
N GLY A 155 -15.27 -16.07 -4.71
CA GLY A 155 -15.52 -17.49 -4.92
C GLY A 155 -14.26 -18.36 -4.93
N SER A 156 -13.05 -17.79 -4.77
CA SER A 156 -11.82 -18.56 -4.59
C SER A 156 -11.77 -19.27 -3.22
N PRO A 157 -10.92 -20.28 -3.02
CA PRO A 157 -10.72 -20.89 -1.72
C PRO A 157 -10.39 -19.88 -0.63
N LEU A 158 -9.48 -18.95 -0.89
CA LEU A 158 -9.15 -17.90 0.08
C LEU A 158 -10.36 -17.03 0.42
N HIS A 159 -11.21 -16.72 -0.55
CA HIS A 159 -12.45 -16.00 -0.30
C HIS A 159 -13.42 -16.82 0.54
N GLN A 160 -13.60 -18.10 0.22
CA GLN A 160 -14.54 -18.98 0.94
C GLN A 160 -14.11 -19.22 2.40
N ASP A 161 -12.81 -19.44 2.61
CA ASP A 161 -12.29 -19.80 3.94
C ASP A 161 -12.15 -18.60 4.88
N TYR A 162 -12.03 -17.38 4.34
CA TYR A 162 -11.78 -16.18 5.13
C TYR A 162 -12.82 -15.08 4.89
N VAL A 163 -12.94 -14.57 3.68
CA VAL A 163 -13.73 -13.35 3.41
C VAL A 163 -15.22 -13.59 3.58
N SER A 164 -15.77 -14.69 3.01
CA SER A 164 -17.21 -14.98 3.06
C SER A 164 -17.71 -15.27 4.47
N VAL A 165 -16.83 -15.70 5.36
CA VAL A 165 -17.14 -16.02 6.77
C VAL A 165 -16.71 -14.92 7.74
N GLY A 166 -16.22 -13.78 7.21
CA GLY A 166 -15.84 -12.63 8.01
C GLY A 166 -14.56 -12.81 8.84
N ARG A 167 -13.70 -13.76 8.45
CA ARG A 167 -12.41 -13.97 9.12
C ARG A 167 -11.36 -13.02 8.56
N PRO A 168 -10.50 -12.42 9.40
CA PRO A 168 -9.41 -11.59 8.94
C PRO A 168 -8.37 -12.43 8.19
N ILE A 169 -7.78 -11.85 7.17
CA ILE A 169 -6.60 -12.40 6.50
C ILE A 169 -5.38 -11.89 7.26
N VAL A 170 -4.57 -12.83 7.75
CA VAL A 170 -3.36 -12.55 8.54
C VAL A 170 -2.14 -13.06 7.77
N ALA A 171 -1.47 -12.15 7.08
CA ALA A 171 -0.22 -12.46 6.40
C ALA A 171 0.96 -12.29 7.36
N GLU A 172 1.82 -13.30 7.44
CA GLU A 172 3.06 -13.21 8.23
C GLU A 172 4.18 -12.52 7.44
N LYS A 173 4.15 -12.64 6.10
CA LYS A 173 5.13 -12.05 5.19
C LYS A 173 4.50 -11.58 3.90
N MET A 174 5.04 -10.51 3.36
CA MET A 174 4.79 -10.11 1.98
C MET A 174 6.10 -9.86 1.24
N LYS A 175 6.09 -10.14 -0.07
CA LYS A 175 7.22 -9.84 -0.96
C LYS A 175 6.71 -9.27 -2.26
N VAL A 176 7.49 -8.35 -2.80
CA VAL A 176 7.29 -7.83 -4.14
C VAL A 176 8.34 -8.44 -5.05
N GLY A 177 7.88 -9.11 -6.09
CA GLY A 177 8.69 -9.57 -7.20
C GLY A 177 8.38 -8.75 -8.45
N TYR A 178 9.34 -8.63 -9.33
CA TYR A 178 9.15 -7.96 -10.61
C TYR A 178 9.28 -8.99 -11.73
N PHE A 179 8.33 -8.95 -12.63
CA PHE A 179 8.27 -9.88 -13.76
C PHE A 179 8.36 -9.11 -15.06
N ALA A 180 9.23 -9.55 -15.97
CA ALA A 180 9.37 -8.97 -17.29
C ALA A 180 8.56 -9.80 -18.31
N LEU A 181 7.48 -9.22 -18.83
CA LEU A 181 6.70 -9.79 -19.91
C LEU A 181 6.71 -8.83 -21.11
N ASN A 182 7.16 -9.31 -22.28
CA ASN A 182 7.20 -8.52 -23.50
C ASN A 182 7.88 -7.15 -23.35
N GLY A 183 8.98 -7.10 -22.57
CA GLY A 183 9.72 -5.87 -22.32
C GLY A 183 9.13 -4.96 -21.24
N ASN A 184 7.97 -5.29 -20.69
CA ASN A 184 7.38 -4.55 -19.57
C ASN A 184 7.67 -5.24 -18.24
N ILE A 185 8.19 -4.49 -17.29
CA ILE A 185 8.41 -4.96 -15.91
C ILE A 185 7.15 -4.68 -15.12
N LYS A 186 6.54 -5.74 -14.57
CA LYS A 186 5.33 -5.65 -13.74
C LYS A 186 5.59 -6.18 -12.34
N PRO A 187 5.12 -5.51 -11.29
CA PRO A 187 5.22 -6.03 -9.95
C PRO A 187 4.22 -7.16 -9.72
N HIS A 188 4.65 -8.12 -8.93
CA HIS A 188 3.81 -9.16 -8.37
C HIS A 188 3.95 -9.11 -6.86
N ILE A 189 2.85 -9.31 -6.15
CA ILE A 189 2.84 -9.34 -4.70
C ILE A 189 2.63 -10.77 -4.26
N TYR A 190 3.51 -11.26 -3.43
CA TYR A 190 3.44 -12.56 -2.79
C TYR A 190 3.08 -12.39 -1.33
N MET A 191 2.07 -13.10 -0.87
CA MET A 191 1.59 -13.09 0.50
C MET A 191 1.73 -14.49 1.10
N TYR A 192 2.41 -14.59 2.24
CA TYR A 192 2.53 -15.82 3.02
C TYR A 192 1.62 -15.76 4.22
N MET A 193 0.83 -16.78 4.40
CA MET A 193 0.00 -16.96 5.58
C MET A 193 -0.09 -18.43 5.96
N LYS A 194 -0.41 -18.71 7.21
CA LYS A 194 -0.71 -20.06 7.67
C LYS A 194 -2.20 -20.31 7.67
N ASP A 195 -2.57 -21.55 7.34
CA ASP A 195 -3.93 -22.04 7.52
C ASP A 195 -4.21 -22.44 8.99
N ASP A 196 -5.43 -22.91 9.25
CA ASP A 196 -5.86 -23.32 10.60
C ASP A 196 -5.06 -24.50 11.19
N ASN A 197 -4.39 -25.27 10.34
CA ASN A 197 -3.53 -26.37 10.73
C ASN A 197 -2.07 -25.92 10.94
N GLY A 198 -1.79 -24.63 10.82
CA GLY A 198 -0.45 -24.05 10.89
C GLY A 198 0.38 -24.26 9.62
N LYS A 199 -0.17 -24.83 8.56
CA LYS A 199 0.51 -25.05 7.29
C LYS A 199 0.66 -23.76 6.51
N GLY A 200 1.89 -23.44 6.11
CA GLY A 200 2.20 -22.24 5.35
C GLY A 200 1.74 -22.30 3.89
N ASN A 201 1.26 -21.19 3.40
CA ASN A 201 0.80 -21.05 2.02
C ASN A 201 1.26 -19.71 1.44
N TRP A 202 1.74 -19.71 0.20
CA TRP A 202 2.01 -18.52 -0.57
C TRP A 202 0.86 -18.24 -1.54
N TYR A 203 0.40 -17.03 -1.57
CA TYR A 203 -0.60 -16.52 -2.51
C TYR A 203 0.01 -15.46 -3.41
N LEU A 204 -0.38 -15.45 -4.67
CA LEU A 204 0.10 -14.49 -5.66
C LEU A 204 -1.02 -13.52 -6.05
N HIS A 205 -0.73 -12.24 -5.95
CA HIS A 205 -1.49 -11.17 -6.58
C HIS A 205 -0.76 -10.76 -7.88
N ASN A 206 -1.39 -11.04 -9.01
CA ASN A 206 -0.84 -10.71 -10.32
C ASN A 206 -1.49 -9.43 -10.85
N THR A 207 -0.68 -8.49 -11.28
CA THR A 207 -1.16 -7.20 -11.77
C THR A 207 -1.29 -7.11 -13.30
N TYR A 208 -0.95 -8.18 -14.07
CA TYR A 208 -1.02 -8.15 -15.53
C TYR A 208 -1.12 -9.56 -16.15
N PRO A 209 -1.79 -9.80 -17.28
CA PRO A 209 -2.66 -8.90 -18.08
C PRO A 209 -4.10 -8.83 -17.56
N VAL A 210 -4.46 -9.73 -16.68
CA VAL A 210 -5.73 -9.77 -15.96
C VAL A 210 -5.37 -9.57 -14.50
N TYR A 211 -6.00 -8.61 -13.86
CA TYR A 211 -5.81 -8.35 -12.45
C TYR A 211 -6.33 -9.55 -11.65
N TYR A 212 -5.41 -10.46 -11.32
CA TYR A 212 -5.74 -11.58 -10.46
C TYR A 212 -5.61 -11.14 -9.02
N PHE A 213 -6.65 -11.37 -8.30
CA PHE A 213 -6.67 -11.27 -6.86
C PHE A 213 -5.88 -12.43 -6.24
N PHE A 214 -5.54 -12.30 -4.98
CA PHE A 214 -5.15 -13.47 -4.19
C PHE A 214 -6.28 -14.50 -4.24
N SER A 215 -6.01 -15.70 -4.68
CA SER A 215 -7.06 -16.70 -4.90
C SER A 215 -6.68 -18.09 -4.41
N TYR A 216 -5.70 -18.69 -5.04
CA TYR A 216 -5.24 -20.05 -4.76
C TYR A 216 -3.84 -20.05 -4.17
N PRO A 217 -3.55 -20.99 -3.27
CA PRO A 217 -2.19 -21.18 -2.78
C PRO A 217 -1.29 -21.63 -3.94
N MET A 218 -0.16 -20.97 -4.10
CA MET A 218 0.82 -21.26 -5.16
C MET A 218 1.52 -22.60 -4.96
N ASN A 219 1.63 -23.04 -3.73
CA ASN A 219 2.23 -24.32 -3.33
C ASN A 219 1.25 -25.50 -3.44
N ALA A 220 0.02 -25.26 -3.91
CA ALA A 220 -0.89 -26.34 -4.24
C ALA A 220 -0.61 -26.89 -5.63
N TYR A 221 -0.73 -28.20 -5.78
CA TYR A 221 -0.67 -28.85 -7.08
C TYR A 221 -1.89 -28.46 -7.93
N ARG A 222 -1.67 -28.15 -9.20
CA ARG A 222 -2.75 -27.77 -10.13
C ARG A 222 -2.65 -28.60 -11.40
N THR A 223 -3.77 -29.22 -11.79
CA THR A 223 -3.95 -29.81 -13.11
C THR A 223 -5.04 -29.03 -13.85
N GLY A 224 -4.65 -28.30 -14.88
CA GLY A 224 -5.57 -27.39 -15.56
C GLY A 224 -6.07 -26.31 -14.62
N ASN A 225 -7.38 -26.23 -14.43
CA ASN A 225 -8.01 -25.27 -13.52
C ASN A 225 -8.36 -25.87 -12.13
N THR A 226 -8.05 -27.14 -11.91
CA THR A 226 -8.36 -27.83 -10.64
C THR A 226 -7.17 -27.72 -9.68
N VAL A 227 -7.45 -27.41 -8.42
CA VAL A 227 -6.47 -27.37 -7.34
C VAL A 227 -6.67 -28.59 -6.45
N TYR A 228 -5.60 -29.32 -6.20
CA TYR A 228 -5.59 -30.51 -5.34
C TYR A 228 -4.92 -30.15 -4.02
N ASP A 229 -5.71 -29.98 -2.97
CA ASP A 229 -5.21 -29.62 -1.64
C ASP A 229 -4.33 -30.68 -1.00
N SER A 230 -4.60 -31.96 -1.30
CA SER A 230 -3.87 -33.09 -0.72
C SER A 230 -2.40 -33.16 -1.10
N GLU A 231 -1.99 -32.41 -2.14
CA GLU A 231 -0.62 -32.42 -2.64
C GLU A 231 0.13 -31.11 -2.36
N ARG A 232 -0.43 -30.25 -1.50
CA ARG A 232 0.26 -29.04 -1.06
C ARG A 232 1.50 -29.42 -0.25
N TYR A 233 2.64 -28.88 -0.64
CA TYR A 233 3.83 -28.90 0.19
C TYR A 233 3.89 -27.69 1.12
N GLU A 234 4.61 -27.78 2.21
CA GLU A 234 4.80 -26.67 3.12
C GLU A 234 6.03 -25.84 2.73
N PRO A 235 5.85 -24.63 2.19
CA PRO A 235 6.95 -23.74 1.88
C PRO A 235 7.43 -23.03 3.15
N ALA A 236 8.73 -22.72 3.19
CA ALA A 236 9.24 -21.76 4.18
C ALA A 236 8.65 -20.37 3.93
N PRO A 237 8.60 -19.50 4.96
CA PRO A 237 8.19 -18.10 4.81
C PRO A 237 9.28 -17.26 4.11
N PHE A 238 9.86 -17.84 3.07
CA PHE A 238 10.92 -17.27 2.25
C PHE A 238 10.67 -17.56 0.78
N ILE A 239 10.79 -16.55 -0.04
CA ILE A 239 10.64 -16.62 -1.48
C ILE A 239 11.73 -15.79 -2.15
N SER A 240 12.33 -16.33 -3.21
CA SER A 240 13.23 -15.59 -4.08
C SER A 240 12.56 -15.31 -5.41
N CYS A 241 12.43 -14.04 -5.74
CA CYS A 241 11.73 -13.58 -6.94
C CYS A 241 12.76 -13.09 -7.97
N GLY A 242 12.92 -13.85 -9.04
CA GLY A 242 13.63 -13.40 -10.24
C GLY A 242 12.68 -12.83 -11.30
N SER A 243 13.21 -12.35 -12.41
CA SER A 243 12.42 -11.76 -13.49
C SER A 243 11.48 -12.74 -14.21
N ARG A 244 11.65 -14.04 -14.05
CA ARG A 244 10.85 -15.09 -14.71
C ARG A 244 10.59 -16.31 -13.85
N ILE A 245 11.28 -16.43 -12.73
CA ILE A 245 11.25 -17.61 -11.88
C ILE A 245 11.07 -17.15 -10.44
N THR A 246 10.12 -17.76 -9.77
CA THR A 246 9.95 -17.66 -8.33
C THR A 246 10.37 -18.97 -7.68
N MET A 247 11.25 -18.90 -6.70
CA MET A 247 11.75 -20.07 -5.98
C MET A 247 11.20 -20.10 -4.56
N PHE A 248 10.67 -21.23 -4.18
CA PHE A 248 10.23 -21.56 -2.83
C PHE A 248 11.12 -22.63 -2.24
N PHE A 249 11.39 -22.55 -0.96
CA PHE A 249 11.99 -23.66 -0.25
C PHE A 249 10.88 -24.56 0.31
N ASN A 250 10.86 -25.82 -0.16
CA ASN A 250 9.96 -26.84 0.34
C ASN A 250 10.58 -27.48 1.60
N GLN A 251 10.00 -27.22 2.76
CA GLN A 251 10.52 -27.68 4.05
C GLN A 251 10.38 -29.20 4.21
N GLU A 252 9.33 -29.80 3.69
CA GLU A 252 9.09 -31.24 3.79
C GLU A 252 10.13 -32.06 3.01
N GLN A 253 10.51 -31.58 1.84
CA GLN A 253 11.44 -32.27 0.94
C GLN A 253 12.87 -31.73 1.04
N ASN A 254 13.09 -30.70 1.83
CA ASN A 254 14.38 -30.01 2.01
C ASN A 254 15.03 -29.59 0.68
N LYS A 255 14.25 -29.05 -0.23
CA LYS A 255 14.71 -28.63 -1.57
C LYS A 255 13.99 -27.38 -2.07
N PHE A 256 14.60 -26.72 -3.05
CA PHE A 256 13.95 -25.64 -3.76
C PHE A 256 12.99 -26.15 -4.81
N SER A 257 11.81 -25.59 -4.85
CA SER A 257 10.81 -25.70 -5.91
C SER A 257 10.77 -24.41 -6.70
N CYS A 258 10.71 -24.51 -8.03
CA CYS A 258 10.64 -23.34 -8.91
C CYS A 258 9.28 -23.29 -9.57
N GLN A 259 8.68 -22.11 -9.57
CA GLN A 259 7.52 -21.82 -10.37
C GLN A 259 7.91 -20.84 -11.48
N THR A 260 7.68 -21.23 -12.72
CA THR A 260 7.82 -20.33 -13.86
C THR A 260 6.51 -19.60 -14.07
N THR A 261 6.56 -18.29 -14.14
CA THR A 261 5.39 -17.46 -14.43
C THR A 261 5.08 -17.42 -15.94
N TYR A 262 5.58 -18.40 -16.70
CA TYR A 262 5.33 -18.50 -18.12
C TYR A 262 3.91 -19.04 -18.37
N ARG A 263 3.04 -18.23 -18.94
CA ARG A 263 1.94 -18.73 -19.76
C ARG A 263 2.50 -18.92 -21.17
N SER A 264 2.52 -20.17 -21.65
CA SER A 264 2.60 -20.39 -23.09
C SER A 264 1.38 -19.69 -23.72
N SER A 265 1.65 -18.80 -24.65
CA SER A 265 0.66 -18.24 -25.58
C SER A 265 -0.04 -19.35 -26.34
#